data_2e6971d3ecc77193e44604f14200f50c
#
_entry.id   2e6971d3ecc77193e44604f14200f50c
#
_cell.length_a   1.000
_cell.length_b   1.000
_cell.length_c   1.000
_cell.angle_alpha   90.00
_cell.angle_beta   90.00
_cell.angle_gamma   90.00
#
_symmetry.space_group_name_H-M   'P 1'
#
loop_
_entity.id
_entity.type
_entity.pdbx_description
1 polymer ?
#
loop_
_entity_poly.entity_id
_entity_poly.type
_entity_poly.pdbx_seq_one_letter_code
_entity_poly.pdbx_strand_id
1 'polypeptide(L)'
;MKKIAILASGSGTNAENIVRLFHEGNKIRVVVVLANRQKAGVHERMQALGVPTQYVPNSVWENDAQQVVDILQRNEVDLVVLAGFMRKIDSAIINAYRGRIINIHPSLLPAHGGKGMYGHYVHEAVIAAGDKQSGVTVHYVTDEIDGGEIIMQQAIDLVEGETAESLEAKIHPVEYDLYPRAIVAALKKIDEQTPSAPTSIVDLEEESAFGSYAMAVDDIDNEKKNATPEEEWANELSIKYDPQPQAATPPPTPEVDAAPQQPTQPYAPQPQPSQQPLNPIGEQEPMPSTHLVWSVIMTLCCCMVPGIVAVFYSAQVSSRYHNGDIEGAKRASKAAEAWSIASFVLGLLSTTLQFPIMLSKELLLSSF
;
A
#
# COMPACT_ATOMS: atom_id res chain seq x y z
N MET A 1 -20.88 18.89 3.27
CA MET A 1 -19.69 18.39 2.51
C MET A 1 -19.02 17.34 3.37
N LYS A 2 -18.91 16.11 2.87
CA LYS A 2 -18.26 14.97 3.57
C LYS A 2 -16.74 15.07 3.44
N LYS A 3 -16.04 14.77 4.52
CA LYS A 3 -14.58 14.83 4.61
C LYS A 3 -14.01 13.42 4.71
N ILE A 4 -13.12 13.05 3.79
CA ILE A 4 -12.47 11.74 3.81
C ILE A 4 -10.96 11.89 4.02
N ALA A 5 -10.38 10.94 4.75
CA ALA A 5 -8.93 10.76 4.85
C ALA A 5 -8.52 9.52 4.10
N ILE A 6 -7.36 9.55 3.45
CA ILE A 6 -6.78 8.38 2.78
C ILE A 6 -5.54 7.92 3.53
N LEU A 7 -5.42 6.61 3.76
CA LEU A 7 -4.21 5.98 4.29
C LEU A 7 -3.52 5.21 3.17
N ALA A 8 -2.20 5.43 2.96
CA ALA A 8 -1.43 4.80 1.90
C ALA A 8 -0.02 4.42 2.34
N SER A 9 0.58 3.41 1.71
CA SER A 9 1.97 2.99 1.98
C SER A 9 2.88 3.04 0.74
N GLY A 10 2.32 3.20 -0.45
CA GLY A 10 3.01 3.00 -1.73
C GLY A 10 2.93 4.18 -2.68
N SER A 11 2.77 3.84 -3.96
CA SER A 11 2.73 4.81 -5.07
C SER A 11 1.57 5.82 -4.97
N GLY A 12 0.42 5.41 -4.44
CA GLY A 12 -0.75 6.27 -4.26
C GLY A 12 -1.59 6.45 -5.52
N THR A 13 -1.58 5.52 -6.46
CA THR A 13 -2.37 5.58 -7.70
C THR A 13 -3.88 5.58 -7.42
N ASN A 14 -4.36 4.72 -6.51
CA ASN A 14 -5.74 4.74 -6.04
C ASN A 14 -6.10 6.06 -5.32
N ALA A 15 -5.19 6.58 -4.48
CA ALA A 15 -5.40 7.88 -3.83
C ALA A 15 -5.51 9.02 -4.84
N GLU A 16 -4.68 9.03 -5.87
CA GLU A 16 -4.73 10.00 -6.96
C GLU A 16 -6.06 9.93 -7.72
N ASN A 17 -6.51 8.73 -8.08
CA ASN A 17 -7.79 8.53 -8.75
C ASN A 17 -8.96 9.07 -7.91
N ILE A 18 -9.01 8.73 -6.62
CA ILE A 18 -10.04 9.21 -5.68
C ILE A 18 -10.03 10.74 -5.59
N VAL A 19 -8.85 11.35 -5.44
CA VAL A 19 -8.72 12.80 -5.35
C VAL A 19 -9.21 13.48 -6.62
N ARG A 20 -8.80 13.01 -7.81
CA ARG A 20 -9.20 13.59 -9.09
C ARG A 20 -10.71 13.55 -9.28
N LEU A 21 -11.37 12.45 -8.92
CA LEU A 21 -12.81 12.29 -9.05
C LEU A 21 -13.60 13.19 -8.08
N PHE A 22 -13.13 13.36 -6.84
CA PHE A 22 -13.86 14.14 -5.83
C PHE A 22 -13.42 15.61 -5.73
N HIS A 23 -12.32 16.01 -6.37
CA HIS A 23 -11.75 17.36 -6.24
C HIS A 23 -12.66 18.45 -6.83
N GLU A 24 -13.37 18.14 -7.92
CA GLU A 24 -14.28 19.08 -8.60
C GLU A 24 -15.69 19.08 -7.98
N GLY A 25 -15.99 18.11 -7.11
CA GLY A 25 -17.30 17.96 -6.49
C GLY A 25 -17.45 18.76 -5.19
N ASN A 26 -18.67 19.24 -4.93
CA ASN A 26 -18.98 20.01 -3.72
C ASN A 26 -19.42 19.17 -2.52
N LYS A 27 -19.60 17.85 -2.69
CA LYS A 27 -20.18 16.97 -1.66
C LYS A 27 -19.15 16.16 -0.87
N ILE A 28 -18.04 15.76 -1.49
CA ILE A 28 -16.98 14.97 -0.86
C ILE A 28 -15.63 15.65 -1.07
N ARG A 29 -14.78 15.65 -0.03
CA ARG A 29 -13.43 16.21 -0.11
C ARG A 29 -12.42 15.34 0.60
N VAL A 30 -11.29 15.07 -0.05
CA VAL A 30 -10.10 14.50 0.61
C VAL A 30 -9.41 15.61 1.39
N VAL A 31 -9.42 15.52 2.72
CA VAL A 31 -8.88 16.57 3.59
C VAL A 31 -7.44 16.32 4.01
N VAL A 32 -7.03 15.05 4.07
CA VAL A 32 -5.65 14.67 4.41
C VAL A 32 -5.33 13.27 3.88
N VAL A 33 -4.08 13.06 3.49
CA VAL A 33 -3.54 11.74 3.17
C VAL A 33 -2.43 11.41 4.15
N LEU A 34 -2.55 10.29 4.89
CA LEU A 34 -1.53 9.83 5.82
C LEU A 34 -0.74 8.69 5.20
N ALA A 35 0.58 8.76 5.26
CA ALA A 35 1.45 7.69 4.79
C ALA A 35 2.43 7.24 5.87
N ASN A 36 2.63 5.92 5.99
CA ASN A 36 3.54 5.32 6.95
C ASN A 36 4.98 5.18 6.44
N ARG A 37 5.26 5.64 5.22
CA ARG A 37 6.59 5.67 4.62
C ARG A 37 6.92 7.09 4.16
N GLN A 38 8.02 7.64 4.64
CA GLN A 38 8.44 9.02 4.35
C GLN A 38 8.68 9.26 2.85
N LYS A 39 9.13 8.23 2.12
CA LYS A 39 9.41 8.28 0.68
C LYS A 39 8.31 7.61 -0.16
N ALA A 40 7.09 7.50 0.36
CA ALA A 40 5.97 6.97 -0.41
C ALA A 40 5.63 7.89 -1.58
N GLY A 41 5.43 7.34 -2.78
CA GLY A 41 5.10 8.11 -3.98
C GLY A 41 3.79 8.89 -3.87
N VAL A 42 2.90 8.49 -2.95
CA VAL A 42 1.67 9.21 -2.66
C VAL A 42 1.92 10.68 -2.26
N HIS A 43 3.02 10.99 -1.56
CA HIS A 43 3.32 12.37 -1.16
C HIS A 43 3.50 13.30 -2.36
N GLU A 44 4.27 12.88 -3.35
CA GLU A 44 4.51 13.66 -4.57
C GLU A 44 3.22 13.85 -5.38
N ARG A 45 2.41 12.78 -5.53
CA ARG A 45 1.12 12.85 -6.23
C ARG A 45 0.15 13.80 -5.55
N MET A 46 0.03 13.74 -4.24
CA MET A 46 -0.87 14.62 -3.48
C MET A 46 -0.40 16.07 -3.49
N GLN A 47 0.91 16.31 -3.44
CA GLN A 47 1.47 17.66 -3.59
C GLN A 47 1.09 18.26 -4.95
N ALA A 48 1.19 17.48 -6.05
CA ALA A 48 0.79 17.92 -7.39
C ALA A 48 -0.71 18.25 -7.50
N LEU A 49 -1.55 17.63 -6.65
CA LEU A 49 -3.01 17.85 -6.59
C LEU A 49 -3.43 18.86 -5.52
N GLY A 50 -2.50 19.46 -4.78
CA GLY A 50 -2.79 20.41 -3.72
C GLY A 50 -3.49 19.81 -2.49
N VAL A 51 -3.39 18.50 -2.28
CA VAL A 51 -3.97 17.79 -1.13
C VAL A 51 -2.93 17.65 -0.03
N PRO A 52 -3.26 18.04 1.23
CA PRO A 52 -2.36 17.88 2.36
C PRO A 52 -1.94 16.43 2.59
N THR A 53 -0.65 16.19 2.76
CA THR A 53 -0.14 14.87 3.12
C THR A 53 0.69 14.94 4.40
N GLN A 54 0.66 13.87 5.19
CA GLN A 54 1.46 13.77 6.40
C GLN A 54 2.12 12.39 6.50
N TYR A 55 3.43 12.39 6.72
CA TYR A 55 4.15 11.18 7.12
C TYR A 55 3.87 10.89 8.60
N VAL A 56 3.44 9.67 8.90
CA VAL A 56 3.25 9.15 10.26
C VAL A 56 4.15 7.92 10.41
N PRO A 57 5.18 7.96 11.25
CA PRO A 57 6.14 6.85 11.37
C PRO A 57 5.49 5.58 11.91
N ASN A 58 6.04 4.42 11.55
CA ASN A 58 5.51 3.12 11.96
C ASN A 58 5.40 2.96 13.49
N SER A 59 6.30 3.58 14.25
CA SER A 59 6.26 3.59 15.71
C SER A 59 4.98 4.22 16.28
N VAL A 60 4.41 5.22 15.59
CA VAL A 60 3.14 5.84 15.99
C VAL A 60 1.98 4.88 15.70
N TRP A 61 1.96 4.25 14.52
CA TRP A 61 0.94 3.26 14.17
C TRP A 61 0.91 2.05 15.11
N GLU A 62 2.06 1.68 15.69
CA GLU A 62 2.23 0.50 16.55
C GLU A 62 2.04 0.81 18.04
N ASN A 63 2.45 1.99 18.49
CA ASN A 63 2.58 2.27 19.93
C ASN A 63 1.80 3.50 20.40
N ASP A 64 1.29 4.32 19.48
CA ASP A 64 0.58 5.57 19.80
C ASP A 64 -0.51 5.88 18.77
N ALA A 65 -1.37 4.89 18.52
CA ALA A 65 -2.45 5.00 17.55
C ALA A 65 -3.43 6.15 17.86
N GLN A 66 -3.47 6.63 19.11
CA GLN A 66 -4.26 7.79 19.49
C GLN A 66 -3.83 9.04 18.73
N GLN A 67 -2.56 9.23 18.44
CA GLN A 67 -2.07 10.32 17.60
C GLN A 67 -2.70 10.34 16.21
N VAL A 68 -2.92 9.14 15.62
CA VAL A 68 -3.61 9.02 14.32
C VAL A 68 -5.07 9.41 14.45
N VAL A 69 -5.75 8.94 15.52
CA VAL A 69 -7.14 9.32 15.82
C VAL A 69 -7.26 10.85 15.95
N ASP A 70 -6.33 11.49 16.68
CA ASP A 70 -6.32 12.95 16.89
C ASP A 70 -6.12 13.71 15.56
N ILE A 71 -5.28 13.19 14.64
CA ILE A 71 -5.11 13.78 13.31
C ILE A 71 -6.41 13.70 12.51
N LEU A 72 -7.06 12.54 12.50
CA LEU A 72 -8.31 12.33 11.78
C LEU A 72 -9.44 13.20 12.35
N GLN A 73 -9.57 13.30 13.67
CA GLN A 73 -10.58 14.13 14.35
C GLN A 73 -10.37 15.61 14.11
N ARG A 74 -9.13 16.12 14.19
CA ARG A 74 -8.80 17.52 13.90
C ARG A 74 -9.13 17.93 12.48
N ASN A 75 -9.11 17.00 11.54
CA ASN A 75 -9.52 17.20 10.15
C ASN A 75 -11.02 16.95 9.95
N GLU A 76 -11.77 16.62 11.02
CA GLU A 76 -13.21 16.33 10.99
C GLU A 76 -13.57 15.26 9.96
N VAL A 77 -12.79 14.16 9.93
CA VAL A 77 -12.95 13.08 8.96
C VAL A 77 -14.22 12.28 9.22
N ASP A 78 -15.06 12.15 8.20
CA ASP A 78 -16.27 11.33 8.23
C ASP A 78 -15.97 9.85 7.93
N LEU A 79 -15.07 9.59 6.96
CA LEU A 79 -14.72 8.26 6.48
C LEU A 79 -13.21 8.13 6.25
N VAL A 80 -12.62 7.04 6.68
CA VAL A 80 -11.21 6.67 6.44
C VAL A 80 -11.14 5.65 5.31
N VAL A 81 -10.30 5.89 4.32
CA VAL A 81 -10.16 5.09 3.09
C VAL A 81 -8.75 4.50 3.02
N LEU A 82 -8.62 3.17 3.04
CA LEU A 82 -7.33 2.49 2.94
C LEU A 82 -6.99 2.23 1.47
N ALA A 83 -6.13 3.05 0.89
CA ALA A 83 -5.72 2.94 -0.52
C ALA A 83 -4.28 2.39 -0.62
N GLY A 84 -4.14 1.07 -0.53
CA GLY A 84 -2.83 0.40 -0.50
C GLY A 84 -2.06 0.66 0.79
N PHE A 85 -2.74 0.64 1.93
CA PHE A 85 -2.14 0.75 3.25
C PHE A 85 -1.72 -0.63 3.76
N MET A 86 -0.40 -0.86 3.87
CA MET A 86 0.20 -2.19 4.08
C MET A 86 0.39 -2.54 5.56
N ARG A 87 -0.44 -2.01 6.47
CA ARG A 87 -0.36 -2.32 7.91
C ARG A 87 -1.73 -2.64 8.46
N LYS A 88 -1.76 -3.51 9.47
CA LYS A 88 -2.97 -3.71 10.25
C LYS A 88 -3.34 -2.40 10.96
N ILE A 89 -4.60 -2.04 10.93
CA ILE A 89 -5.14 -0.89 11.66
C ILE A 89 -5.27 -1.27 13.14
N ASP A 90 -4.81 -0.39 14.01
CA ASP A 90 -4.92 -0.57 15.45
C ASP A 90 -6.37 -0.47 15.92
N SER A 91 -6.72 -1.23 16.97
CA SER A 91 -8.06 -1.26 17.54
C SER A 91 -8.53 0.11 18.06
N ALA A 92 -7.64 0.99 18.49
CA ALA A 92 -8.00 2.34 18.90
C ALA A 92 -8.59 3.14 17.73
N ILE A 93 -7.98 3.03 16.54
CA ILE A 93 -8.47 3.69 15.32
C ILE A 93 -9.78 3.04 14.88
N ILE A 94 -9.88 1.69 14.90
CA ILE A 94 -11.07 0.95 14.54
C ILE A 94 -12.24 1.36 15.45
N ASN A 95 -12.02 1.48 16.76
CA ASN A 95 -13.04 1.86 17.71
C ASN A 95 -13.51 3.30 17.52
N ALA A 96 -12.58 4.25 17.26
CA ALA A 96 -12.91 5.66 17.02
C ALA A 96 -13.69 5.87 15.71
N TYR A 97 -13.45 5.02 14.71
CA TYR A 97 -14.06 5.08 13.39
C TYR A 97 -14.83 3.81 13.01
N ARG A 98 -15.48 3.17 13.99
CA ARG A 98 -16.26 1.93 13.78
C ARG A 98 -17.33 2.15 12.71
N GLY A 99 -17.34 1.26 11.68
CA GLY A 99 -18.21 1.38 10.51
C GLY A 99 -17.89 2.56 9.58
N ARG A 100 -16.74 3.22 9.80
CA ARG A 100 -16.27 4.38 9.02
C ARG A 100 -14.83 4.23 8.54
N ILE A 101 -14.36 2.99 8.39
CA ILE A 101 -13.08 2.67 7.73
C ILE A 101 -13.37 1.65 6.66
N ILE A 102 -12.92 1.89 5.44
CA ILE A 102 -13.08 0.96 4.32
C ILE A 102 -11.73 0.62 3.70
N ASN A 103 -11.61 -0.59 3.15
CA ASN A 103 -10.43 -1.08 2.46
C ASN A 103 -10.80 -1.64 1.09
N ILE A 104 -9.87 -1.53 0.14
CA ILE A 104 -9.96 -2.22 -1.14
C ILE A 104 -8.98 -3.39 -1.15
N HIS A 105 -9.46 -4.56 -1.56
CA HIS A 105 -8.68 -5.78 -1.63
C HIS A 105 -8.75 -6.38 -3.04
N PRO A 106 -7.60 -6.73 -3.67
CA PRO A 106 -7.55 -7.12 -5.08
C PRO A 106 -7.87 -8.60 -5.30
N SER A 107 -8.89 -9.13 -4.62
CA SER A 107 -9.46 -10.47 -4.84
C SER A 107 -10.96 -10.49 -4.50
N LEU A 108 -11.60 -11.62 -4.78
CA LEU A 108 -12.98 -11.90 -4.37
C LEU A 108 -12.99 -12.47 -2.94
N LEU A 109 -13.03 -11.59 -1.94
CA LEU A 109 -13.13 -12.02 -0.54
C LEU A 109 -14.33 -12.93 -0.31
N PRO A 110 -14.23 -13.96 0.57
CA PRO A 110 -13.11 -14.22 1.49
C PRO A 110 -11.91 -14.95 0.88
N ALA A 111 -11.94 -15.32 -0.41
CA ALA A 111 -10.81 -15.98 -1.06
C ALA A 111 -9.60 -15.04 -1.16
N HIS A 112 -8.41 -15.58 -0.91
CA HIS A 112 -7.13 -14.85 -0.95
C HIS A 112 -7.11 -13.58 -0.09
N GLY A 113 -7.83 -13.60 1.05
CA GLY A 113 -7.77 -12.57 2.09
C GLY A 113 -6.94 -12.99 3.30
N GLY A 114 -6.74 -12.07 4.23
CA GLY A 114 -6.10 -12.34 5.52
C GLY A 114 -4.60 -12.06 5.55
N LYS A 115 -3.94 -12.58 6.59
CA LYS A 115 -2.53 -12.29 6.87
C LYS A 115 -1.60 -12.72 5.73
N GLY A 116 -0.83 -11.78 5.21
CA GLY A 116 0.12 -12.00 4.12
C GLY A 116 -0.44 -11.76 2.72
N MET A 117 -1.75 -11.61 2.57
CA MET A 117 -2.42 -11.36 1.29
C MET A 117 -2.53 -9.86 1.02
N TYR A 118 -1.54 -9.30 0.29
CA TYR A 118 -1.51 -7.89 -0.10
C TYR A 118 -0.69 -7.67 -1.38
N GLY A 119 -1.09 -6.69 -2.17
CA GLY A 119 -0.39 -6.32 -3.40
C GLY A 119 -0.22 -7.52 -4.34
N HIS A 120 0.95 -7.65 -4.93
CA HIS A 120 1.29 -8.70 -5.91
C HIS A 120 1.09 -10.14 -5.40
N TYR A 121 1.29 -10.38 -4.09
CA TYR A 121 1.11 -11.72 -3.50
C TYR A 121 -0.31 -12.26 -3.63
N VAL A 122 -1.33 -11.40 -3.68
CA VAL A 122 -2.71 -11.81 -3.91
C VAL A 122 -2.86 -12.37 -5.32
N HIS A 123 -2.29 -11.70 -6.31
CA HIS A 123 -2.35 -12.13 -7.72
C HIS A 123 -1.58 -13.44 -7.92
N GLU A 124 -0.39 -13.59 -7.31
CA GLU A 124 0.35 -14.86 -7.31
C GLU A 124 -0.48 -16.00 -6.69
N ALA A 125 -1.16 -15.75 -5.57
CA ALA A 125 -1.99 -16.75 -4.90
C ALA A 125 -3.19 -17.17 -5.75
N VAL A 126 -3.87 -16.24 -6.41
CA VAL A 126 -4.98 -16.49 -7.34
C VAL A 126 -4.53 -17.37 -8.51
N ILE A 127 -3.40 -17.01 -9.14
CA ILE A 127 -2.85 -17.79 -10.27
C ILE A 127 -2.39 -19.18 -9.80
N ALA A 128 -1.73 -19.28 -8.67
CA ALA A 128 -1.27 -20.56 -8.11
C ALA A 128 -2.44 -21.49 -7.72
N ALA A 129 -3.58 -20.93 -7.29
CA ALA A 129 -4.79 -21.70 -7.00
C ALA A 129 -5.49 -22.22 -8.27
N GLY A 130 -5.17 -21.69 -9.44
CA GLY A 130 -5.84 -22.05 -10.71
C GLY A 130 -7.29 -21.59 -10.77
N ASP A 131 -7.60 -20.50 -10.11
CA ASP A 131 -8.94 -19.91 -10.09
C ASP A 131 -9.39 -19.53 -11.50
N LYS A 132 -10.70 -19.58 -11.74
CA LYS A 132 -11.31 -19.18 -13.02
C LYS A 132 -11.67 -17.70 -13.05
N GLN A 133 -11.78 -17.09 -11.88
CA GLN A 133 -12.14 -15.70 -11.68
C GLN A 133 -11.28 -15.10 -10.57
N SER A 134 -11.04 -13.81 -10.68
CA SER A 134 -10.56 -12.95 -9.62
C SER A 134 -11.44 -11.71 -9.58
N GLY A 135 -11.01 -10.67 -8.90
CA GLY A 135 -11.76 -9.41 -8.85
C GLY A 135 -11.29 -8.48 -7.78
N VAL A 136 -12.17 -7.57 -7.42
CA VAL A 136 -11.91 -6.54 -6.41
C VAL A 136 -13.03 -6.57 -5.39
N THR A 137 -12.68 -6.45 -4.12
CA THR A 137 -13.63 -6.32 -3.01
C THR A 137 -13.36 -5.03 -2.24
N VAL A 138 -14.38 -4.22 -2.03
CA VAL A 138 -14.36 -3.13 -1.05
C VAL A 138 -15.19 -3.54 0.15
N HIS A 139 -14.60 -3.43 1.35
CA HIS A 139 -15.22 -3.91 2.59
C HIS A 139 -14.94 -2.95 3.74
N TYR A 140 -15.75 -3.02 4.81
CA TYR A 140 -15.46 -2.33 6.06
C TYR A 140 -14.29 -2.99 6.79
N VAL A 141 -13.47 -2.17 7.46
CA VAL A 141 -12.35 -2.66 8.26
C VAL A 141 -12.82 -2.97 9.69
N THR A 142 -12.42 -4.14 10.17
CA THR A 142 -12.67 -4.63 11.53
C THR A 142 -11.34 -5.08 12.16
N ASP A 143 -11.39 -5.61 13.39
CA ASP A 143 -10.21 -6.20 14.05
C ASP A 143 -9.70 -7.45 13.34
N GLU A 144 -10.56 -8.13 12.58
CA GLU A 144 -10.21 -9.24 11.69
C GLU A 144 -9.70 -8.69 10.34
N ILE A 145 -8.54 -9.18 9.89
CA ILE A 145 -7.97 -8.75 8.61
C ILE A 145 -8.85 -9.26 7.48
N ASP A 146 -9.29 -8.36 6.60
CA ASP A 146 -10.15 -8.61 5.43
C ASP A 146 -11.49 -9.30 5.75
N GLY A 147 -11.89 -9.34 7.04
CA GLY A 147 -13.09 -10.04 7.56
C GLY A 147 -14.32 -9.16 7.71
N GLY A 148 -14.29 -7.88 7.32
CA GLY A 148 -15.43 -6.98 7.47
C GLY A 148 -16.52 -7.15 6.41
N GLU A 149 -17.70 -6.57 6.67
CA GLU A 149 -18.86 -6.57 5.74
C GLU A 149 -18.45 -6.01 4.36
N ILE A 150 -18.80 -6.72 3.30
CA ILE A 150 -18.53 -6.30 1.92
C ILE A 150 -19.51 -5.18 1.54
N ILE A 151 -18.95 -4.09 1.00
CA ILE A 151 -19.72 -2.95 0.46
C ILE A 151 -20.04 -3.18 -1.00
N MET A 152 -18.99 -3.48 -1.78
CA MET A 152 -19.07 -3.79 -3.22
C MET A 152 -18.01 -4.81 -3.60
N GLN A 153 -18.33 -5.62 -4.60
CA GLN A 153 -17.41 -6.62 -5.16
C GLN A 153 -17.65 -6.73 -6.66
N GLN A 154 -16.57 -6.81 -7.43
CA GLN A 154 -16.64 -6.99 -8.88
C GLN A 154 -15.69 -8.09 -9.33
N ALA A 155 -16.23 -9.07 -10.04
CA ALA A 155 -15.49 -10.20 -10.60
C ALA A 155 -14.97 -9.90 -11.99
N ILE A 156 -13.83 -10.51 -12.34
CA ILE A 156 -13.27 -10.59 -13.69
C ILE A 156 -12.90 -12.04 -14.00
N ASP A 157 -13.10 -12.46 -15.23
CA ASP A 157 -12.70 -13.78 -15.71
C ASP A 157 -11.20 -13.84 -16.01
N LEU A 158 -10.58 -14.96 -15.63
CA LEU A 158 -9.19 -15.26 -15.95
C LEU A 158 -9.12 -16.08 -17.21
N VAL A 159 -8.14 -15.79 -18.07
CA VAL A 159 -7.87 -16.53 -19.30
C VAL A 159 -6.78 -17.57 -19.06
N GLU A 160 -6.74 -18.60 -19.92
CA GLU A 160 -5.68 -19.61 -19.90
C GLU A 160 -4.30 -18.94 -20.14
N GLY A 161 -3.32 -19.23 -19.30
CA GLY A 161 -1.99 -18.60 -19.36
C GLY A 161 -1.89 -17.23 -18.72
N GLU A 162 -2.91 -16.81 -17.96
CA GLU A 162 -2.85 -15.58 -17.16
C GLU A 162 -1.65 -15.61 -16.19
N THR A 163 -0.93 -14.49 -16.04
CA THR A 163 0.14 -14.32 -15.06
C THR A 163 -0.27 -13.36 -13.96
N ALA A 164 0.45 -13.34 -12.84
CA ALA A 164 0.18 -12.42 -11.76
C ALA A 164 0.27 -10.94 -12.20
N GLU A 165 1.25 -10.62 -13.06
CA GLU A 165 1.45 -9.28 -13.61
C GLU A 165 0.31 -8.86 -14.53
N SER A 166 -0.15 -9.78 -15.43
CA SER A 166 -1.27 -9.48 -16.31
C SER A 166 -2.59 -9.35 -15.56
N LEU A 167 -2.77 -10.15 -14.49
CA LEU A 167 -3.91 -10.04 -13.61
C LEU A 167 -3.90 -8.70 -12.86
N GLU A 168 -2.75 -8.29 -12.27
CA GLU A 168 -2.61 -7.00 -11.61
C GLU A 168 -2.98 -5.84 -12.54
N ALA A 169 -2.51 -5.88 -13.79
CA ALA A 169 -2.85 -4.87 -14.80
C ALA A 169 -4.35 -4.81 -15.14
N LYS A 170 -5.08 -5.95 -15.07
CA LYS A 170 -6.54 -6.01 -15.27
C LYS A 170 -7.31 -5.55 -14.03
N ILE A 171 -6.77 -5.76 -12.84
CA ILE A 171 -7.39 -5.39 -11.56
C ILE A 171 -7.40 -3.88 -11.35
N HIS A 172 -6.32 -3.17 -11.68
CA HIS A 172 -6.23 -1.73 -11.48
C HIS A 172 -7.38 -0.90 -12.07
N PRO A 173 -7.80 -1.07 -13.34
CA PRO A 173 -8.97 -0.36 -13.86
C PRO A 173 -10.26 -0.65 -13.08
N VAL A 174 -10.44 -1.88 -12.60
CA VAL A 174 -11.59 -2.27 -11.78
C VAL A 174 -11.56 -1.57 -10.41
N GLU A 175 -10.38 -1.48 -9.78
CA GLU A 175 -10.22 -0.72 -8.54
C GLU A 175 -10.57 0.75 -8.72
N TYR A 176 -10.14 1.37 -9.83
CA TYR A 176 -10.37 2.79 -10.11
C TYR A 176 -11.86 3.11 -10.32
N ASP A 177 -12.64 2.19 -10.86
CA ASP A 177 -14.07 2.33 -11.00
C ASP A 177 -14.82 2.03 -9.69
N LEU A 178 -14.51 0.87 -9.07
CA LEU A 178 -15.28 0.36 -7.94
C LEU A 178 -15.09 1.18 -6.66
N TYR A 179 -13.85 1.65 -6.40
CA TYR A 179 -13.55 2.29 -5.12
C TYR A 179 -14.28 3.61 -4.90
N PRO A 180 -14.35 4.55 -5.84
CA PRO A 180 -15.15 5.77 -5.68
C PRO A 180 -16.63 5.49 -5.43
N ARG A 181 -17.22 4.51 -6.11
CA ARG A 181 -18.61 4.08 -5.93
C ARG A 181 -18.85 3.54 -4.52
N ALA A 182 -17.93 2.72 -4.03
CA ALA A 182 -18.00 2.18 -2.67
C ALA A 182 -17.83 3.27 -1.59
N ILE A 183 -17.00 4.29 -1.83
CA ILE A 183 -16.86 5.47 -0.94
C ILE A 183 -18.21 6.19 -0.81
N VAL A 184 -18.90 6.41 -1.92
CA VAL A 184 -20.22 7.06 -1.92
C VAL A 184 -21.24 6.22 -1.16
N ALA A 185 -21.29 4.91 -1.41
CA ALA A 185 -22.20 3.99 -0.71
C ALA A 185 -21.94 3.98 0.81
N ALA A 186 -20.67 3.94 1.22
CA ALA A 186 -20.29 4.00 2.63
C ALA A 186 -20.72 5.31 3.31
N LEU A 187 -20.53 6.45 2.62
CA LEU A 187 -20.96 7.76 3.14
C LEU A 187 -22.48 7.88 3.26
N LYS A 188 -23.24 7.36 2.30
CA LYS A 188 -24.72 7.29 2.40
C LYS A 188 -25.16 6.49 3.64
N LYS A 189 -24.56 5.30 3.86
CA LYS A 189 -24.88 4.46 5.03
C LYS A 189 -24.58 5.18 6.36
N ILE A 190 -23.53 6.00 6.42
CA ILE A 190 -23.19 6.84 7.58
C ILE A 190 -24.30 7.88 7.82
N ASP A 191 -24.80 8.53 6.76
CA ASP A 191 -25.88 9.53 6.88
C ASP A 191 -27.18 8.92 7.38
N GLU A 192 -27.54 7.76 6.87
CA GLU A 192 -28.74 7.02 7.29
C GLU A 192 -28.70 6.56 8.76
N GLN A 193 -27.49 6.30 9.29
CA GLN A 193 -27.27 5.89 10.69
C GLN A 193 -27.14 7.07 11.65
N THR A 194 -26.94 8.29 11.15
CA THR A 194 -26.89 9.49 11.98
C THR A 194 -28.32 10.02 12.12
N PRO A 195 -28.94 9.99 13.33
CA PRO A 195 -30.28 10.57 13.51
C PRO A 195 -30.24 12.02 13.05
N SER A 196 -31.07 12.39 12.08
CA SER A 196 -31.31 13.79 11.76
C SER A 196 -31.71 14.48 13.06
N ALA A 197 -31.00 15.55 13.43
CA ALA A 197 -31.45 16.41 14.52
C ALA A 197 -32.91 16.77 14.29
N PRO A 198 -33.80 16.71 15.31
CA PRO A 198 -35.19 17.00 15.12
C PRO A 198 -35.32 18.39 14.49
N THR A 199 -35.86 18.42 13.29
CA THR A 199 -36.29 19.65 12.63
C THR A 199 -37.17 20.38 13.61
N SER A 200 -36.83 21.60 13.91
CA SER A 200 -37.38 22.52 14.91
C SER A 200 -38.86 22.25 15.26
N ILE A 201 -39.19 22.41 16.57
CA ILE A 201 -40.50 22.29 17.25
C ILE A 201 -41.67 23.10 16.59
N VAL A 202 -41.50 23.57 15.38
CA VAL A 202 -42.51 24.41 14.68
C VAL A 202 -43.49 23.59 13.83
N ASP A 203 -43.19 22.32 13.54
CA ASP A 203 -44.05 21.52 12.61
C ASP A 203 -45.08 20.63 13.31
N LEU A 204 -45.36 20.79 14.60
CA LEU A 204 -46.33 19.98 15.32
C LEU A 204 -47.73 20.61 15.54
N GLU A 205 -48.01 21.77 15.01
CA GLU A 205 -49.31 22.46 15.23
C GLU A 205 -50.19 22.67 13.98
N GLU A 206 -49.87 22.15 12.78
CA GLU A 206 -50.68 22.36 11.58
C GLU A 206 -51.25 21.09 10.91
N GLU A 207 -51.40 19.98 11.62
CA GLU A 207 -52.10 18.80 11.08
C GLU A 207 -53.58 18.68 11.48
N SER A 208 -54.28 19.79 11.62
CA SER A 208 -55.74 19.74 11.86
C SER A 208 -56.58 20.79 11.08
N ALA A 209 -56.15 21.24 9.93
CA ALA A 209 -57.04 21.97 9.04
C ALA A 209 -56.49 21.96 7.61
N PHE A 210 -56.94 21.11 6.76
CA PHE A 210 -57.34 21.39 5.36
C PHE A 210 -57.40 20.08 4.58
N GLY A 211 -58.58 19.56 4.49
CA GLY A 211 -58.91 18.60 3.45
C GLY A 211 -58.96 19.29 2.09
N SER A 212 -58.74 18.46 1.07
CA SER A 212 -59.08 18.78 -0.33
C SER A 212 -58.17 19.77 -1.07
N TYR A 213 -57.15 19.20 -1.76
CA TYR A 213 -56.87 19.52 -3.15
C TYR A 213 -56.01 18.37 -3.74
N ALA A 214 -56.69 17.35 -4.24
CA ALA A 214 -56.10 16.41 -5.21
C ALA A 214 -56.29 17.07 -6.58
N MET A 215 -55.19 17.39 -7.26
CA MET A 215 -55.02 17.29 -8.75
C MET A 215 -53.67 17.87 -9.19
N ALA A 216 -53.06 17.11 -10.08
CA ALA A 216 -51.95 17.50 -10.96
C ALA A 216 -50.51 17.44 -10.41
N VAL A 217 -49.97 16.24 -10.33
CA VAL A 217 -48.52 16.02 -10.46
C VAL A 217 -48.29 14.72 -11.28
N ASP A 218 -48.56 14.76 -12.56
CA ASP A 218 -48.33 13.67 -13.50
C ASP A 218 -47.42 14.11 -14.64
N ASP A 219 -46.26 14.70 -14.42
CA ASP A 219 -45.30 14.97 -15.52
C ASP A 219 -43.82 15.18 -15.12
N ILE A 220 -43.39 14.80 -13.89
CA ILE A 220 -41.97 14.98 -13.52
C ILE A 220 -41.19 13.62 -13.35
N ASP A 221 -41.87 12.49 -13.42
CA ASP A 221 -41.27 11.17 -13.13
C ASP A 221 -40.75 10.40 -14.37
N ASN A 222 -40.66 10.98 -15.56
CA ASN A 222 -40.31 10.21 -16.75
C ASN A 222 -38.84 10.32 -17.20
N GLU A 223 -38.01 11.17 -16.60
CA GLU A 223 -36.57 11.21 -16.89
C GLU A 223 -35.69 10.32 -16.00
N LYS A 224 -36.21 9.87 -14.85
CA LYS A 224 -35.44 9.03 -13.90
C LYS A 224 -35.37 7.54 -14.25
N LYS A 225 -36.03 7.07 -15.32
CA LYS A 225 -36.15 5.63 -15.59
C LYS A 225 -35.08 5.03 -16.52
N ASN A 226 -34.13 5.79 -17.05
CA ASN A 226 -33.14 5.29 -18.02
C ASN A 226 -31.67 5.55 -17.66
N ALA A 227 -31.36 6.11 -16.49
CA ALA A 227 -29.96 6.27 -16.08
C ALA A 227 -29.38 4.93 -15.61
N THR A 228 -28.18 4.62 -16.04
CA THR A 228 -27.43 3.47 -15.50
C THR A 228 -27.06 3.74 -14.04
N PRO A 229 -26.81 2.70 -13.21
CA PRO A 229 -26.34 2.92 -11.84
C PRO A 229 -25.10 3.81 -11.76
N GLU A 230 -24.24 3.78 -12.78
CA GLU A 230 -23.07 4.65 -12.91
C GLU A 230 -23.42 6.11 -13.13
N GLU A 231 -24.40 6.40 -13.96
CA GLU A 231 -24.87 7.77 -14.21
C GLU A 231 -25.64 8.33 -13.01
N GLU A 232 -26.39 7.49 -12.30
CA GLU A 232 -27.17 7.91 -11.14
C GLU A 232 -26.28 8.43 -10.01
N TRP A 233 -25.21 7.71 -9.64
CA TRP A 233 -24.29 8.16 -8.58
C TRP A 233 -23.46 9.38 -9.02
N ALA A 234 -23.04 9.47 -10.31
CA ALA A 234 -22.30 10.62 -10.84
C ALA A 234 -23.16 11.89 -10.81
N ASN A 235 -24.42 11.79 -11.20
CA ASN A 235 -25.38 12.90 -11.14
C ASN A 235 -25.67 13.31 -9.70
N GLU A 236 -25.81 12.36 -8.78
CA GLU A 236 -26.04 12.64 -7.37
C GLU A 236 -24.89 13.43 -6.72
N LEU A 237 -23.66 13.22 -7.17
CA LEU A 237 -22.48 13.94 -6.69
C LEU A 237 -22.12 15.19 -7.49
N SER A 238 -22.82 15.47 -8.59
CA SER A 238 -22.45 16.52 -9.56
C SER A 238 -21.03 16.33 -10.13
N ILE A 239 -20.62 15.06 -10.31
CA ILE A 239 -19.32 14.70 -10.87
C ILE A 239 -19.51 14.35 -12.35
N LYS A 240 -18.63 14.84 -13.21
CA LYS A 240 -18.56 14.38 -14.60
C LYS A 240 -17.83 13.04 -14.63
N TYR A 241 -18.58 11.95 -14.65
CA TYR A 241 -18.02 10.61 -14.80
C TYR A 241 -17.74 10.34 -16.29
N ASP A 242 -16.46 10.16 -16.64
CA ASP A 242 -16.04 9.69 -17.96
C ASP A 242 -15.54 8.23 -17.82
N PRO A 243 -16.32 7.25 -18.31
CA PRO A 243 -15.96 5.83 -18.19
C PRO A 243 -14.81 5.39 -19.12
N GLN A 244 -14.20 6.33 -19.85
CA GLN A 244 -13.05 5.98 -20.70
C GLN A 244 -11.88 5.49 -19.83
N PRO A 245 -11.41 4.26 -19.99
CA PRO A 245 -10.17 3.84 -19.39
C PRO A 245 -9.05 4.73 -19.95
N GLN A 246 -8.45 5.57 -19.13
CA GLN A 246 -7.18 6.17 -19.50
C GLN A 246 -6.19 5.03 -19.68
N ALA A 247 -6.01 4.60 -20.93
CA ALA A 247 -4.92 3.71 -21.29
C ALA A 247 -3.64 4.41 -20.82
N ALA A 248 -3.04 3.86 -19.77
CA ALA A 248 -1.70 4.25 -19.39
C ALA A 248 -0.85 4.04 -20.63
N THR A 249 -0.40 5.13 -21.25
CA THR A 249 0.59 5.06 -22.33
C THR A 249 1.78 4.33 -21.74
N PRO A 250 2.15 3.16 -22.28
CA PRO A 250 3.36 2.49 -21.85
C PRO A 250 4.52 3.46 -22.09
N PRO A 251 5.53 3.49 -21.19
CA PRO A 251 6.71 4.30 -21.42
C PRO A 251 7.31 3.91 -22.77
N PRO A 252 7.87 4.87 -23.53
CA PRO A 252 8.43 4.58 -24.84
C PRO A 252 9.52 3.51 -24.69
N THR A 253 9.31 2.39 -25.35
CA THR A 253 10.34 1.34 -25.52
C THR A 253 11.55 1.99 -26.16
N PRO A 254 12.77 1.84 -25.63
CA PRO A 254 13.96 2.28 -26.34
C PRO A 254 14.05 1.50 -27.66
N GLU A 255 14.15 2.22 -28.77
CA GLU A 255 14.47 1.65 -30.09
C GLU A 255 15.78 0.88 -29.96
N VAL A 256 15.70 -0.43 -30.06
CA VAL A 256 16.85 -1.31 -30.17
C VAL A 256 17.15 -1.44 -31.65
N ASP A 257 18.24 -0.84 -32.11
CA ASP A 257 18.78 -1.02 -33.45
C ASP A 257 18.88 -2.50 -33.82
N ALA A 258 18.29 -2.85 -34.96
CA ALA A 258 18.29 -4.19 -35.49
C ALA A 258 19.71 -4.64 -35.85
N ALA A 259 20.29 -5.53 -35.05
CA ALA A 259 21.50 -6.26 -35.40
C ALA A 259 21.14 -7.46 -36.33
N PRO A 260 22.02 -7.81 -37.29
CA PRO A 260 21.71 -8.78 -38.33
C PRO A 260 21.55 -10.23 -37.79
N GLN A 261 20.54 -10.92 -38.27
CA GLN A 261 20.21 -12.31 -37.93
C GLN A 261 21.33 -13.27 -38.37
N GLN A 262 21.90 -14.00 -37.40
CA GLN A 262 22.73 -15.18 -37.69
C GLN A 262 21.86 -16.44 -37.84
N PRO A 263 22.27 -17.42 -38.67
CA PRO A 263 21.47 -18.59 -38.99
C PRO A 263 21.37 -19.54 -37.77
N THR A 264 20.16 -20.04 -37.55
CA THR A 264 19.78 -21.00 -36.51
C THR A 264 20.46 -22.35 -36.68
N GLN A 265 21.26 -22.76 -35.68
CA GLN A 265 21.69 -24.16 -35.54
C GLN A 265 20.64 -24.96 -34.76
N PRO A 266 20.50 -26.31 -35.03
CA PRO A 266 19.52 -27.13 -34.34
C PRO A 266 19.82 -27.31 -32.86
N TYR A 267 18.81 -27.10 -32.04
CA TYR A 267 18.85 -27.18 -30.59
C TYR A 267 19.00 -28.62 -30.11
N ALA A 268 20.07 -28.95 -29.40
CA ALA A 268 20.20 -30.21 -28.66
C ALA A 268 19.40 -30.12 -27.35
N PRO A 269 18.74 -31.19 -26.88
CA PRO A 269 17.94 -31.17 -25.68
C PRO A 269 18.81 -30.95 -24.45
N GLN A 270 18.48 -29.90 -23.68
CA GLN A 270 19.08 -29.64 -22.36
C GLN A 270 18.56 -30.69 -21.35
N PRO A 271 19.40 -31.13 -20.40
CA PRO A 271 18.96 -32.01 -19.33
C PRO A 271 17.98 -31.28 -18.39
N GLN A 272 16.86 -31.93 -18.08
CA GLN A 272 15.86 -31.46 -17.12
C GLN A 272 16.51 -31.16 -15.77
N PRO A 273 16.12 -30.05 -15.09
CA PRO A 273 16.54 -29.83 -13.69
C PRO A 273 15.98 -30.96 -12.82
N SER A 274 16.86 -31.61 -12.07
CA SER A 274 16.52 -32.59 -11.05
C SER A 274 15.51 -31.98 -10.06
N GLN A 275 14.35 -32.59 -9.93
CA GLN A 275 13.36 -32.31 -8.90
C GLN A 275 14.03 -32.52 -7.53
N GLN A 276 14.26 -31.45 -6.80
CA GLN A 276 14.55 -31.54 -5.36
C GLN A 276 13.27 -31.97 -4.63
N PRO A 277 13.35 -32.88 -3.65
CA PRO A 277 12.18 -33.31 -2.90
C PRO A 277 11.57 -32.13 -2.13
N LEU A 278 10.25 -31.97 -2.24
CA LEU A 278 9.44 -31.07 -1.45
C LEU A 278 9.67 -31.38 0.05
N ASN A 279 10.27 -30.45 0.76
CA ASN A 279 10.33 -30.51 2.22
C ASN A 279 8.91 -30.35 2.80
N PRO A 280 8.54 -31.12 3.82
CA PRO A 280 7.23 -30.99 4.47
C PRO A 280 7.10 -29.63 5.16
N ILE A 281 5.92 -29.06 5.05
CA ILE A 281 5.45 -27.82 5.65
C ILE A 281 5.75 -27.85 7.16
N GLY A 282 6.62 -26.95 7.67
CA GLY A 282 6.64 -26.75 9.09
C GLY A 282 7.84 -26.18 9.81
N GLU A 283 8.97 -25.89 9.17
CA GLU A 283 10.06 -25.16 9.88
C GLU A 283 10.58 -24.03 8.99
N GLN A 284 10.20 -22.80 9.32
CA GLN A 284 10.86 -21.62 8.77
C GLN A 284 12.33 -21.67 9.23
N GLU A 285 13.27 -21.71 8.28
CA GLU A 285 14.69 -21.60 8.62
C GLU A 285 14.92 -20.36 9.50
N PRO A 286 15.68 -20.48 10.60
CA PRO A 286 15.92 -19.36 11.50
C PRO A 286 16.62 -18.21 10.74
N MET A 287 16.30 -16.99 11.10
CA MET A 287 16.90 -15.80 10.50
C MET A 287 18.43 -15.84 10.64
N PRO A 288 19.20 -15.64 9.55
CA PRO A 288 20.66 -15.56 9.63
C PRO A 288 21.10 -14.42 10.56
N SER A 289 22.25 -14.58 11.22
CA SER A 289 22.77 -13.56 12.12
C SER A 289 23.00 -12.24 11.37
N THR A 290 22.57 -11.13 11.97
CA THR A 290 22.74 -9.81 11.35
C THR A 290 24.15 -9.27 11.46
N HIS A 291 24.93 -9.76 12.43
CA HIS A 291 26.27 -9.27 12.79
C HIS A 291 26.33 -7.74 13.08
N LEU A 292 25.16 -7.08 13.25
CA LEU A 292 25.06 -5.62 13.33
C LEU A 292 25.90 -5.02 14.47
N VAL A 293 25.78 -5.59 15.67
CA VAL A 293 26.53 -5.11 16.85
C VAL A 293 28.04 -5.23 16.60
N TRP A 294 28.48 -6.37 16.03
CA TRP A 294 29.87 -6.60 15.71
C TRP A 294 30.38 -5.64 14.63
N SER A 295 29.60 -5.40 13.58
CA SER A 295 29.94 -4.46 12.49
C SER A 295 30.08 -3.03 13.00
N VAL A 296 29.21 -2.59 13.93
CA VAL A 296 29.29 -1.26 14.55
C VAL A 296 30.55 -1.11 15.40
N ILE A 297 30.87 -2.11 16.23
CA ILE A 297 32.08 -2.10 17.07
C ILE A 297 33.33 -2.02 16.17
N MET A 298 33.40 -2.82 15.09
CA MET A 298 34.53 -2.81 14.16
C MET A 298 34.66 -1.48 13.39
N THR A 299 33.54 -0.83 13.08
CA THR A 299 33.55 0.50 12.43
C THR A 299 34.16 1.55 13.36
N LEU A 300 33.81 1.52 14.64
CA LEU A 300 34.27 2.51 15.62
C LEU A 300 35.74 2.29 16.07
N CYS A 301 36.15 1.02 16.19
CA CYS A 301 37.44 0.68 16.80
C CYS A 301 38.58 0.44 15.78
N CYS A 302 38.27 0.06 14.54
CA CYS A 302 39.30 -0.44 13.63
C CYS A 302 39.45 0.40 12.35
N CYS A 303 38.52 0.25 11.39
CA CYS A 303 38.62 0.94 10.11
C CYS A 303 37.25 1.39 9.62
N MET A 304 37.07 2.71 9.43
CA MET A 304 35.75 3.30 9.12
C MET A 304 35.16 2.80 7.79
N VAL A 305 35.98 2.73 6.72
CA VAL A 305 35.46 2.46 5.37
C VAL A 305 34.89 1.04 5.23
N PRO A 306 35.65 -0.05 5.49
CA PRO A 306 35.09 -1.39 5.41
C PRO A 306 34.05 -1.67 6.50
N GLY A 307 34.13 -1.01 7.66
CA GLY A 307 33.16 -1.11 8.74
C GLY A 307 31.77 -0.55 8.33
N ILE A 308 31.71 0.60 7.65
CA ILE A 308 30.45 1.16 7.12
C ILE A 308 29.80 0.18 6.13
N VAL A 309 30.59 -0.44 5.25
CA VAL A 309 30.09 -1.46 4.32
C VAL A 309 29.50 -2.67 5.07
N ALA A 310 30.17 -3.12 6.16
CA ALA A 310 29.68 -4.21 6.98
C ALA A 310 28.32 -3.86 7.65
N VAL A 311 28.18 -2.66 8.19
CA VAL A 311 26.92 -2.15 8.79
C VAL A 311 25.80 -2.11 7.74
N PHE A 312 26.09 -1.65 6.53
CA PHE A 312 25.12 -1.62 5.43
C PHE A 312 24.58 -3.02 5.07
N TYR A 313 25.46 -4.02 4.92
CA TYR A 313 25.04 -5.41 4.68
C TYR A 313 24.30 -6.01 5.88
N SER A 314 24.72 -5.70 7.10
CA SER A 314 24.06 -6.16 8.34
C SER A 314 22.60 -5.67 8.41
N ALA A 315 22.34 -4.42 8.04
CA ALA A 315 21.00 -3.85 8.02
C ALA A 315 20.10 -4.51 6.95
N GLN A 316 20.68 -5.00 5.85
CA GLN A 316 19.91 -5.68 4.80
C GLN A 316 19.48 -7.10 5.17
N VAL A 317 20.14 -7.79 6.11
CA VAL A 317 19.80 -9.17 6.49
C VAL A 317 18.35 -9.26 6.98
N SER A 318 17.99 -8.42 7.94
CA SER A 318 16.63 -8.42 8.52
C SER A 318 15.57 -8.01 7.48
N SER A 319 15.85 -6.98 6.68
CA SER A 319 14.93 -6.54 5.64
C SER A 319 14.66 -7.61 4.58
N ARG A 320 15.69 -8.29 4.10
CA ARG A 320 15.55 -9.36 3.10
C ARG A 320 14.86 -10.60 3.67
N TYR A 321 15.20 -10.97 4.90
CA TYR A 321 14.56 -12.11 5.57
C TYR A 321 13.05 -11.90 5.74
N HIS A 322 12.63 -10.72 6.23
CA HIS A 322 11.21 -10.39 6.40
C HIS A 322 10.46 -10.20 5.06
N ASN A 323 11.19 -9.94 3.98
CA ASN A 323 10.63 -9.91 2.62
C ASN A 323 10.62 -11.29 1.93
N GLY A 324 10.97 -12.37 2.65
CA GLY A 324 10.98 -13.73 2.11
C GLY A 324 12.21 -14.10 1.26
N ASP A 325 13.15 -13.17 1.03
CA ASP A 325 14.40 -13.41 0.31
C ASP A 325 15.44 -14.06 1.26
N ILE A 326 15.21 -15.33 1.59
CA ILE A 326 16.06 -16.08 2.54
C ILE A 326 17.50 -16.23 2.00
N GLU A 327 17.66 -16.52 0.71
CA GLU A 327 18.97 -16.64 0.08
C GLU A 327 19.70 -15.30 -0.03
N GLY A 328 18.97 -14.20 -0.29
CA GLY A 328 19.52 -12.85 -0.23
C GLY A 328 19.91 -12.44 1.19
N ALA A 329 19.14 -12.83 2.21
CA ALA A 329 19.47 -12.62 3.61
C ALA A 329 20.74 -13.38 4.01
N LYS A 330 20.90 -14.65 3.61
CA LYS A 330 22.12 -15.45 3.83
C LYS A 330 23.34 -14.82 3.15
N ARG A 331 23.18 -14.35 1.90
CA ARG A 331 24.28 -13.65 1.19
C ARG A 331 24.67 -12.34 1.87
N ALA A 332 23.69 -11.55 2.32
CA ALA A 332 23.94 -10.30 3.05
C ALA A 332 24.64 -10.57 4.40
N SER A 333 24.25 -11.61 5.14
CA SER A 333 24.89 -12.03 6.39
C SER A 333 26.37 -12.41 6.18
N LYS A 334 26.68 -13.23 5.17
CA LYS A 334 28.06 -13.58 4.80
C LYS A 334 28.91 -12.38 4.37
N ALA A 335 28.29 -11.44 3.63
CA ALA A 335 28.97 -10.21 3.23
C ALA A 335 29.28 -9.30 4.43
N ALA A 336 28.35 -9.17 5.38
CA ALA A 336 28.54 -8.40 6.61
C ALA A 336 29.69 -8.98 7.47
N GLU A 337 29.74 -10.31 7.60
CA GLU A 337 30.82 -11.03 8.29
C GLU A 337 32.17 -10.77 7.62
N ALA A 338 32.28 -10.97 6.30
CA ALA A 338 33.50 -10.78 5.54
C ALA A 338 34.05 -9.35 5.64
N TRP A 339 33.18 -8.33 5.51
CA TRP A 339 33.58 -6.94 5.64
C TRP A 339 33.95 -6.55 7.08
N SER A 340 33.33 -7.17 8.09
CA SER A 340 33.72 -6.97 9.50
C SER A 340 35.12 -7.53 9.76
N ILE A 341 35.43 -8.72 9.23
CA ILE A 341 36.77 -9.33 9.34
C ILE A 341 37.81 -8.46 8.59
N ALA A 342 37.47 -7.98 7.40
CA ALA A 342 38.36 -7.09 6.64
C ALA A 342 38.65 -5.78 7.40
N SER A 343 37.63 -5.19 8.05
CA SER A 343 37.82 -4.00 8.90
C SER A 343 38.76 -4.26 10.06
N PHE A 344 38.62 -5.41 10.72
CA PHE A 344 39.49 -5.81 11.81
C PHE A 344 40.94 -5.98 11.37
N VAL A 345 41.19 -6.73 10.29
CA VAL A 345 42.54 -7.01 9.75
C VAL A 345 43.23 -5.70 9.32
N LEU A 346 42.51 -4.81 8.60
CA LEU A 346 43.06 -3.53 8.18
C LEU A 346 43.35 -2.62 9.38
N GLY A 347 42.47 -2.62 10.39
CA GLY A 347 42.70 -1.87 11.64
C GLY A 347 43.95 -2.36 12.37
N LEU A 348 44.14 -3.67 12.47
CA LEU A 348 45.34 -4.30 13.11
C LEU A 348 46.62 -3.95 12.36
N LEU A 349 46.58 -4.01 11.01
CA LEU A 349 47.72 -3.63 10.15
C LEU A 349 48.07 -2.13 10.32
N SER A 350 47.07 -1.28 10.39
CA SER A 350 47.28 0.17 10.60
C SER A 350 47.94 0.45 11.93
N THR A 351 47.50 -0.18 13.04
CA THR A 351 48.07 0.03 14.37
C THR A 351 49.49 -0.52 14.45
N THR A 352 49.79 -1.70 13.84
CA THR A 352 51.14 -2.25 13.84
C THR A 352 52.13 -1.43 13.02
N LEU A 353 51.71 -0.75 11.96
CA LEU A 353 52.54 0.14 11.18
C LEU A 353 52.77 1.51 11.85
N GLN A 354 51.81 2.01 12.62
CA GLN A 354 51.91 3.30 13.34
C GLN A 354 52.75 3.23 14.59
N PHE A 355 52.81 2.08 15.26
CA PHE A 355 53.53 1.93 16.52
C PHE A 355 55.03 2.20 16.38
N PRO A 356 55.78 1.64 15.41
CA PRO A 356 57.21 1.92 15.27
C PRO A 356 57.48 3.41 14.82
N ILE A 357 56.55 4.04 14.11
CA ILE A 357 56.70 5.45 13.67
C ILE A 357 56.51 6.41 14.88
N MET A 358 55.63 6.11 15.81
CA MET A 358 55.49 6.86 17.07
C MET A 358 56.70 6.70 17.98
N LEU A 359 57.24 5.47 18.12
CA LEU A 359 58.40 5.17 18.97
C LEU A 359 59.65 5.89 18.42
N SER A 360 59.84 5.96 17.10
CA SER A 360 60.95 6.64 16.49
C SER A 360 60.85 8.20 16.63
N LYS A 361 59.64 8.75 16.68
CA LYS A 361 59.44 10.19 16.93
C LYS A 361 59.73 10.57 18.37
N GLU A 362 59.33 9.77 19.36
CA GLU A 362 59.63 10.02 20.78
C GLU A 362 61.15 9.87 21.07
N LEU A 363 61.84 8.90 20.48
CA LEU A 363 63.30 8.77 20.57
C LEU A 363 64.06 9.95 19.94
N LEU A 364 63.57 10.53 18.86
CA LEU A 364 64.13 11.74 18.25
C LEU A 364 63.89 13.00 19.10
N LEU A 365 62.74 13.12 19.75
CA LEU A 365 62.42 14.27 20.63
C LEU A 365 63.13 14.20 21.99
N SER A 366 63.59 13.04 22.42
CA SER A 366 64.35 12.85 23.69
C SER A 366 65.86 13.05 23.53
N SER A 367 66.34 13.26 22.29
CA SER A 367 67.77 13.49 21.96
C SER A 367 68.12 14.95 21.70
N PHE A 368 67.16 15.88 21.90
CA PHE A 368 67.36 17.31 21.95
C PHE A 368 67.02 17.82 23.38
#